data_cab386afdc55f4b664c0e87f6186f5ae
#
_entry.id   cab386afdc55f4b664c0e87f6186f5ae
#
_cell.length_a   1.000
_cell.length_b   1.000
_cell.length_c   1.000
_cell.angle_alpha   90.00
_cell.angle_beta   90.00
_cell.angle_gamma   90.00
#
_symmetry.space_group_name_H-M   'P 1'
#
loop_
_entity.id
_entity.type
_entity.pdbx_description
1 polymer ?
#
loop_
_entity_poly.entity_id
_entity_poly.type
_entity_poly.pdbx_seq_one_letter_code
_entity_poly.pdbx_strand_id
1 'polypeptide(L)'
;MEDISNKSEAPMLNTPIEFTNSEEYTIDNESKLTISYNDRIVSFEVNKSSLPPKDFKAILSLEQLYKLDKLFINFENSKELVEWIINSLKQKNSSIKFLDNKYVIQMKNPISNKTFELNLTQKEKDLNSRVDCLESIIAEQNKKINKINTLEERIKKLEDIINKYEEEKKQKEKEKEKKEKLNSLFKGTQILNDESKKMLISWLPRKPIKLTLLMNSNIDGDSTTAFMKKVNGKCPTLAVIKTTNGYIFGGYTTQFWKEGEVKDENAFVFSIDKKKKYLIKQPEHAIGYNQNSYWLFGYGYNAIVCYDNCTKKNNNYVGNETYDIPEKYELNGGERNFTVKSFEIYQVEY
;
A
#
# COMPACT_ATOMS: atom_id res chain seq x y z
N MET A 1 65.10 16.41 -76.41
CA MET A 1 64.21 17.46 -75.94
C MET A 1 63.59 16.95 -74.64
N GLU A 2 64.13 17.43 -73.54
CA GLU A 2 63.86 16.89 -72.20
C GLU A 2 62.68 17.60 -71.61
N ASP A 3 61.71 16.79 -71.13
CA ASP A 3 60.56 17.26 -70.37
C ASP A 3 60.99 17.32 -68.89
N ILE A 4 61.09 18.49 -68.39
CA ILE A 4 61.29 18.72 -66.93
C ILE A 4 59.91 18.99 -66.30
N SER A 5 59.28 17.94 -65.75
CA SER A 5 58.14 18.06 -64.88
C SER A 5 58.59 18.33 -63.44
N ASN A 6 58.59 19.60 -63.02
CA ASN A 6 58.77 19.99 -61.62
C ASN A 6 57.49 19.71 -60.81
N LYS A 7 57.48 18.59 -60.15
CA LYS A 7 56.55 18.37 -59.03
C LYS A 7 57.16 18.95 -57.76
N SER A 8 56.66 20.06 -57.28
CA SER A 8 56.93 20.55 -55.93
C SER A 8 56.17 19.70 -54.92
N GLU A 9 56.87 18.75 -54.35
CA GLU A 9 56.40 18.03 -53.18
C GLU A 9 56.34 19.00 -51.98
N ALA A 10 55.17 19.25 -51.43
CA ALA A 10 55.04 19.89 -50.15
C ALA A 10 55.54 18.91 -49.06
N PRO A 11 56.35 19.38 -48.09
CA PRO A 11 56.83 18.47 -47.03
C PRO A 11 55.65 18.07 -46.15
N MET A 12 55.38 16.75 -46.09
CA MET A 12 54.47 16.18 -45.09
C MET A 12 55.13 16.31 -43.71
N LEU A 13 54.75 17.30 -42.95
CA LEU A 13 55.08 17.41 -41.53
C LEU A 13 54.18 16.39 -40.75
N ASN A 14 54.68 15.21 -40.55
CA ASN A 14 54.06 14.17 -39.71
C ASN A 14 54.50 14.26 -38.23
N THR A 15 55.00 15.37 -37.76
CA THR A 15 55.29 15.57 -36.33
C THR A 15 54.08 16.24 -35.67
N PRO A 16 53.60 15.73 -34.52
CA PRO A 16 52.54 16.35 -33.76
C PRO A 16 52.91 17.79 -33.42
N ILE A 17 52.02 18.73 -33.68
CA ILE A 17 52.19 20.12 -33.31
C ILE A 17 52.04 20.24 -31.79
N GLU A 18 53.13 20.50 -31.07
CA GLU A 18 53.07 20.77 -29.64
C GLU A 18 52.71 22.25 -29.38
N PHE A 19 51.67 22.46 -28.63
CA PHE A 19 51.24 23.79 -28.14
C PHE A 19 51.76 23.97 -26.72
N THR A 20 52.42 25.06 -26.45
CA THR A 20 53.05 25.37 -25.15
C THR A 20 52.07 26.05 -24.19
N ASN A 21 51.06 26.72 -24.73
CA ASN A 21 50.09 27.51 -23.96
C ASN A 21 48.66 27.34 -24.50
N SER A 22 47.67 27.60 -23.65
CA SER A 22 46.27 27.64 -24.06
C SER A 22 45.43 28.59 -23.20
N GLU A 23 44.42 29.20 -23.81
CA GLU A 23 43.43 30.06 -23.18
C GLU A 23 42.03 29.53 -23.49
N GLU A 24 41.08 29.75 -22.58
CA GLU A 24 39.70 29.27 -22.72
C GLU A 24 38.68 30.39 -22.63
N TYR A 25 37.63 30.26 -23.43
CA TYR A 25 36.48 31.15 -23.41
C TYR A 25 35.19 30.36 -23.50
N THR A 26 34.27 30.56 -22.55
CA THR A 26 32.94 29.89 -22.55
C THR A 26 32.02 30.66 -23.50
N ILE A 27 31.53 29.99 -24.54
CA ILE A 27 30.59 30.53 -25.51
C ILE A 27 29.17 30.47 -24.96
N ASP A 28 28.77 29.31 -24.52
CA ASP A 28 27.47 29.01 -23.91
C ASP A 28 27.58 27.80 -22.96
N ASN A 29 26.42 27.29 -22.47
CA ASN A 29 26.40 26.16 -21.57
C ASN A 29 26.90 24.83 -22.18
N GLU A 30 26.96 24.72 -23.50
CA GLU A 30 27.32 23.50 -24.23
C GLU A 30 28.61 23.64 -25.03
N SER A 31 29.13 24.85 -25.19
CA SER A 31 30.22 25.15 -26.11
C SER A 31 31.32 25.98 -25.47
N LYS A 32 32.57 25.55 -25.66
CA LYS A 32 33.75 26.20 -25.13
C LYS A 32 34.80 26.35 -26.24
N LEU A 33 35.35 27.57 -26.39
CA LEU A 33 36.49 27.85 -27.27
C LEU A 33 37.75 27.67 -26.47
N THR A 34 38.68 26.86 -26.97
CA THR A 34 40.06 26.72 -26.50
C THR A 34 41.00 27.24 -27.58
N ILE A 35 41.82 28.19 -27.23
CA ILE A 35 42.87 28.73 -28.13
C ILE A 35 44.21 28.26 -27.61
N SER A 36 44.83 27.38 -28.35
CA SER A 36 46.17 26.80 -28.02
C SER A 36 47.22 27.40 -28.99
N TYR A 37 48.36 27.77 -28.47
CA TYR A 37 49.38 28.45 -29.30
C TYR A 37 50.83 28.10 -28.92
N ASN A 38 51.70 28.27 -29.89
CA ASN A 38 53.14 28.32 -29.72
C ASN A 38 53.68 29.50 -30.53
N ASP A 39 54.99 29.67 -30.64
CA ASP A 39 55.62 30.82 -31.29
C ASP A 39 55.28 31.02 -32.78
N ARG A 40 54.70 30.01 -33.44
CA ARG A 40 54.46 30.00 -34.89
C ARG A 40 53.01 29.76 -35.30
N ILE A 41 52.25 29.10 -34.45
CA ILE A 41 50.94 28.56 -34.83
C ILE A 41 49.95 28.86 -33.72
N VAL A 42 48.73 29.19 -34.10
CA VAL A 42 47.56 29.33 -33.21
C VAL A 42 46.49 28.34 -33.66
N SER A 43 45.95 27.55 -32.71
CA SER A 43 44.86 26.63 -32.92
C SER A 43 43.61 27.16 -32.20
N PHE A 44 42.54 27.25 -32.91
CA PHE A 44 41.22 27.56 -32.36
C PHE A 44 40.40 26.28 -32.38
N GLU A 45 39.87 25.85 -31.23
CA GLU A 45 39.07 24.64 -31.12
C GLU A 45 37.80 24.94 -30.31
N VAL A 46 36.62 24.63 -30.87
CA VAL A 46 35.36 24.69 -30.18
C VAL A 46 34.87 23.25 -29.95
N ASN A 47 34.77 22.90 -28.69
CA ASN A 47 34.19 21.63 -28.26
C ASN A 47 32.72 21.84 -27.90
N LYS A 48 31.83 21.12 -28.57
CA LYS A 48 30.40 21.14 -28.29
C LYS A 48 29.99 19.83 -27.60
N SER A 49 29.38 19.93 -26.42
CA SER A 49 28.92 18.81 -25.60
C SER A 49 27.66 18.10 -26.13
N SER A 50 27.33 18.27 -27.43
CA SER A 50 26.23 17.55 -28.06
C SER A 50 26.50 16.05 -28.18
N LEU A 51 25.47 15.23 -28.29
CA LEU A 51 25.57 13.79 -28.55
C LEU A 51 25.29 13.50 -30.05
N PRO A 52 26.28 13.02 -30.84
CA PRO A 52 27.68 12.83 -30.48
C PRO A 52 28.43 14.16 -30.35
N PRO A 53 29.52 14.22 -29.56
CA PRO A 53 30.32 15.44 -29.42
C PRO A 53 30.88 15.90 -30.76
N LYS A 54 30.84 17.19 -31.00
CA LYS A 54 31.34 17.80 -32.23
C LYS A 54 32.48 18.75 -31.90
N ASP A 55 33.61 18.56 -32.55
CA ASP A 55 34.77 19.44 -32.43
C ASP A 55 34.94 20.25 -33.73
N PHE A 56 35.13 21.54 -33.60
CA PHE A 56 35.38 22.46 -34.69
C PHE A 56 36.74 23.07 -34.49
N LYS A 57 37.55 23.10 -35.56
CA LYS A 57 38.94 23.49 -35.42
C LYS A 57 39.39 24.32 -36.60
N ALA A 58 40.27 25.26 -36.31
CA ALA A 58 41.11 25.94 -37.30
C ALA A 58 42.55 26.01 -36.72
N ILE A 59 43.54 25.71 -37.52
CA ILE A 59 44.94 25.85 -37.17
C ILE A 59 45.56 26.80 -38.21
N LEU A 60 46.12 27.88 -37.72
CA LEU A 60 46.65 28.94 -38.57
C LEU A 60 48.07 29.30 -38.13
N SER A 61 48.98 29.46 -39.11
CA SER A 61 50.26 30.10 -38.84
C SER A 61 50.10 31.60 -38.64
N LEU A 62 51.03 32.23 -37.98
CA LEU A 62 51.00 33.71 -37.85
C LEU A 62 50.95 34.40 -39.21
N GLU A 63 51.62 33.86 -40.22
CA GLU A 63 51.55 34.41 -41.60
C GLU A 63 50.14 34.31 -42.19
N GLN A 64 49.41 33.20 -41.91
CA GLN A 64 48.04 33.07 -42.37
C GLN A 64 47.12 34.04 -41.63
N LEU A 65 47.32 34.29 -40.34
CA LEU A 65 46.59 35.32 -39.58
C LEU A 65 46.90 36.73 -40.13
N TYR A 66 48.14 37.03 -40.43
CA TYR A 66 48.52 38.31 -41.05
C TYR A 66 47.86 38.58 -42.42
N LYS A 67 47.60 37.51 -43.17
CA LYS A 67 46.86 37.57 -44.43
C LYS A 67 45.37 37.80 -44.24
N LEU A 68 44.81 37.36 -43.12
CA LEU A 68 43.41 37.58 -42.78
C LEU A 68 43.15 39.08 -42.52
N ASP A 69 43.95 39.74 -41.70
CA ASP A 69 43.87 41.16 -41.48
C ASP A 69 45.23 41.73 -41.05
N LYS A 70 45.59 42.89 -41.57
CA LYS A 70 46.84 43.60 -41.25
C LYS A 70 47.00 43.97 -39.79
N LEU A 71 45.88 43.96 -39.03
CA LEU A 71 45.91 44.13 -37.56
C LEU A 71 46.83 43.16 -36.86
N PHE A 72 46.89 41.93 -37.32
CA PHE A 72 47.70 40.87 -36.69
C PHE A 72 49.18 41.08 -36.80
N ILE A 73 49.65 41.91 -37.71
CA ILE A 73 51.09 42.29 -37.86
C ILE A 73 51.57 43.12 -36.65
N ASN A 74 50.66 43.76 -35.93
CA ASN A 74 51.01 44.65 -34.80
C ASN A 74 51.29 43.85 -33.49
N PHE A 75 51.10 42.54 -33.46
CA PHE A 75 51.41 41.74 -32.29
C PHE A 75 52.81 41.17 -32.40
N GLU A 76 53.60 41.32 -31.34
CA GLU A 76 54.98 40.87 -31.32
C GLU A 76 55.12 39.32 -31.25
N ASN A 77 54.12 38.71 -30.63
CA ASN A 77 54.09 37.27 -30.45
C ASN A 77 52.65 36.71 -30.37
N SER A 78 52.53 35.36 -30.43
CA SER A 78 51.26 34.65 -30.39
C SER A 78 50.49 34.88 -29.09
N LYS A 79 51.18 35.07 -27.98
CA LYS A 79 50.57 35.28 -26.67
C LYS A 79 49.79 36.58 -26.64
N GLU A 80 50.39 37.68 -27.04
CA GLU A 80 49.72 38.97 -27.12
C GLU A 80 48.51 38.97 -28.05
N LEU A 81 48.65 38.27 -29.19
CA LEU A 81 47.57 38.09 -30.14
C LEU A 81 46.39 37.34 -29.51
N VAL A 82 46.65 36.21 -28.83
CA VAL A 82 45.62 35.40 -28.18
C VAL A 82 44.98 36.15 -27.02
N GLU A 83 45.76 36.82 -26.19
CA GLU A 83 45.25 37.68 -25.12
C GLU A 83 44.30 38.77 -25.66
N TRP A 84 44.69 39.40 -26.78
CA TRP A 84 43.82 40.38 -27.44
C TRP A 84 42.50 39.77 -27.93
N ILE A 85 42.54 38.60 -28.58
CA ILE A 85 41.33 37.91 -29.04
C ILE A 85 40.40 37.62 -27.86
N ILE A 86 40.95 37.03 -26.81
CA ILE A 86 40.16 36.68 -25.60
C ILE A 86 39.55 37.94 -24.95
N ASN A 87 40.33 38.98 -24.79
CA ASN A 87 39.86 40.23 -24.24
C ASN A 87 38.78 40.89 -25.12
N SER A 88 38.94 40.83 -26.45
CA SER A 88 37.97 41.35 -27.42
C SER A 88 36.62 40.57 -27.31
N LEU A 89 36.68 39.26 -27.10
CA LEU A 89 35.49 38.42 -26.84
C LEU A 89 34.83 38.76 -25.51
N LYS A 90 35.61 38.89 -24.42
CA LYS A 90 35.12 39.31 -23.10
C LYS A 90 34.46 40.66 -23.10
N GLN A 91 35.00 41.62 -23.86
CA GLN A 91 34.47 42.99 -24.01
C GLN A 91 33.33 43.10 -25.03
N LYS A 92 32.93 41.98 -25.67
CA LYS A 92 31.93 41.94 -26.74
C LYS A 92 32.27 42.76 -28.00
N ASN A 93 33.53 43.07 -28.19
CA ASN A 93 34.06 43.71 -29.43
C ASN A 93 34.25 42.64 -30.54
N SER A 94 34.29 41.39 -30.18
CA SER A 94 34.27 40.23 -31.08
C SER A 94 33.13 39.28 -30.67
N SER A 95 32.68 38.45 -31.59
CA SER A 95 31.60 37.48 -31.33
C SER A 95 31.91 36.12 -31.95
N ILE A 96 31.37 35.07 -31.33
CA ILE A 96 31.41 33.72 -31.85
C ILE A 96 29.98 33.30 -32.18
N LYS A 97 29.73 32.84 -33.40
CA LYS A 97 28.43 32.42 -33.89
C LYS A 97 28.54 31.05 -34.58
N PHE A 98 27.52 30.23 -34.44
CA PHE A 98 27.39 28.99 -35.19
C PHE A 98 26.52 29.26 -36.43
N LEU A 99 27.12 29.19 -37.62
CA LEU A 99 26.49 29.47 -38.90
C LEU A 99 26.91 28.43 -39.94
N ASP A 100 25.98 27.91 -40.73
CA ASP A 100 26.25 27.01 -41.85
C ASP A 100 27.16 25.80 -41.46
N ASN A 101 26.84 25.19 -40.32
CA ASN A 101 27.58 24.02 -39.79
C ASN A 101 29.06 24.27 -39.46
N LYS A 102 29.43 25.52 -39.14
CA LYS A 102 30.75 25.96 -38.70
C LYS A 102 30.63 27.00 -37.61
N TYR A 103 31.65 27.12 -36.77
CA TYR A 103 31.78 28.28 -35.90
C TYR A 103 32.52 29.39 -36.62
N VAL A 104 32.02 30.61 -36.50
CA VAL A 104 32.64 31.80 -37.08
C VAL A 104 32.98 32.76 -35.95
N ILE A 105 34.25 33.05 -35.79
CA ILE A 105 34.74 34.10 -34.90
C ILE A 105 34.78 35.39 -35.71
N GLN A 106 33.87 36.31 -35.42
CA GLN A 106 33.81 37.65 -36.04
C GLN A 106 34.60 38.63 -35.16
N MET A 107 35.61 39.24 -35.72
CA MET A 107 36.51 40.21 -35.06
C MET A 107 36.47 41.52 -35.78
N LYS A 108 36.42 42.62 -35.02
CA LYS A 108 36.44 43.98 -35.57
C LYS A 108 37.79 44.59 -35.38
N ASN A 109 38.39 45.04 -36.47
CA ASN A 109 39.61 45.82 -36.42
C ASN A 109 39.34 47.23 -35.84
N PRO A 110 39.89 47.53 -34.66
CA PRO A 110 39.62 48.81 -33.98
C PRO A 110 40.12 50.04 -34.72
N ILE A 111 41.06 49.87 -35.63
CA ILE A 111 41.69 50.98 -36.39
C ILE A 111 40.87 51.25 -37.68
N SER A 112 40.61 50.19 -38.45
CA SER A 112 39.94 50.33 -39.78
C SER A 112 38.41 50.19 -39.71
N ASN A 113 37.84 49.83 -38.56
CA ASN A 113 36.44 49.49 -38.39
C ASN A 113 35.92 48.33 -39.27
N LYS A 114 36.77 47.63 -40.00
CA LYS A 114 36.42 46.47 -40.83
C LYS A 114 36.27 45.23 -39.96
N THR A 115 35.29 44.38 -40.32
CA THR A 115 35.08 43.07 -39.68
C THR A 115 35.74 42.01 -40.55
N PHE A 116 36.45 41.09 -39.91
CA PHE A 116 37.00 39.88 -40.53
C PHE A 116 36.51 38.64 -39.81
N GLU A 117 36.57 37.49 -40.48
CA GLU A 117 35.97 36.26 -39.97
C GLU A 117 37.02 35.13 -39.99
N LEU A 118 37.06 34.40 -38.91
CA LEU A 118 37.78 33.16 -38.80
C LEU A 118 36.78 32.00 -38.73
N ASN A 119 36.83 31.08 -39.69
CA ASN A 119 35.94 29.96 -39.79
C ASN A 119 36.57 28.69 -39.14
N LEU A 120 35.89 28.11 -38.21
CA LEU A 120 36.24 26.81 -37.62
C LEU A 120 35.37 25.74 -38.26
N THR A 121 35.98 24.82 -39.00
CA THR A 121 35.24 23.74 -39.63
C THR A 121 35.21 22.50 -38.72
N GLN A 122 34.18 21.70 -38.88
CA GLN A 122 34.05 20.48 -38.11
C GLN A 122 35.22 19.55 -38.44
N LYS A 123 35.95 19.10 -37.40
CA LYS A 123 36.96 18.09 -37.54
C LYS A 123 36.30 16.73 -37.79
N GLU A 124 36.59 16.08 -38.89
CA GLU A 124 36.21 14.72 -39.11
C GLU A 124 36.95 13.83 -38.12
N LYS A 125 36.18 13.20 -37.18
CA LYS A 125 36.74 12.16 -36.33
C LYS A 125 36.94 10.88 -37.17
N ASP A 126 38.05 10.25 -36.99
CA ASP A 126 38.28 8.94 -37.60
C ASP A 126 37.22 7.93 -37.13
N LEU A 127 37.03 6.86 -37.90
CA LEU A 127 35.99 5.86 -37.65
C LEU A 127 36.11 5.23 -36.25
N ASN A 128 37.34 4.98 -35.77
CA ASN A 128 37.59 4.34 -34.48
C ASN A 128 37.15 5.27 -33.34
N SER A 129 37.56 6.55 -33.38
CA SER A 129 37.10 7.55 -32.38
C SER A 129 35.55 7.71 -32.31
N ARG A 130 34.89 7.49 -33.44
CA ARG A 130 33.41 7.52 -33.48
C ARG A 130 32.80 6.26 -32.85
N VAL A 131 33.42 5.11 -33.09
CA VAL A 131 33.03 3.82 -32.48
C VAL A 131 33.19 3.88 -30.97
N ASP A 132 34.35 4.29 -30.47
CA ASP A 132 34.65 4.41 -29.03
C ASP A 132 33.63 5.30 -28.31
N CYS A 133 33.28 6.43 -28.97
CA CYS A 133 32.25 7.34 -28.44
C CYS A 133 30.91 6.67 -28.36
N LEU A 134 30.46 5.93 -29.38
CA LEU A 134 29.21 5.21 -29.41
C LEU A 134 29.18 4.09 -28.37
N GLU A 135 30.24 3.33 -28.20
CA GLU A 135 30.35 2.31 -27.16
C GLU A 135 30.22 2.88 -25.76
N SER A 136 30.83 4.04 -25.49
CA SER A 136 30.71 4.73 -24.22
C SER A 136 29.24 5.15 -23.95
N ILE A 137 28.54 5.68 -24.96
CA ILE A 137 27.14 6.06 -24.85
C ILE A 137 26.26 4.84 -24.59
N ILE A 138 26.48 3.73 -25.29
CA ILE A 138 25.75 2.47 -25.09
C ILE A 138 25.96 1.94 -23.68
N ALA A 139 27.18 1.96 -23.16
CA ALA A 139 27.49 1.52 -21.81
C ALA A 139 26.75 2.37 -20.75
N GLU A 140 26.68 3.69 -20.94
CA GLU A 140 25.92 4.58 -20.04
C GLU A 140 24.41 4.29 -20.10
N GLN A 141 23.87 4.11 -21.31
CA GLN A 141 22.44 3.79 -21.48
C GLN A 141 22.10 2.45 -20.82
N ASN A 142 22.95 1.43 -20.97
CA ASN A 142 22.75 0.13 -20.34
C ASN A 142 22.74 0.23 -18.80
N LYS A 143 23.58 1.08 -18.20
CA LYS A 143 23.52 1.36 -16.76
C LYS A 143 22.16 1.97 -16.34
N LYS A 144 21.62 2.89 -17.14
CA LYS A 144 20.31 3.50 -16.88
C LYS A 144 19.20 2.46 -16.99
N ILE A 145 19.22 1.61 -18.01
CA ILE A 145 18.25 0.52 -18.22
C ILE A 145 18.27 -0.44 -17.03
N ASN A 146 19.43 -0.89 -16.58
CA ASN A 146 19.54 -1.77 -15.43
C ASN A 146 18.96 -1.16 -14.14
N LYS A 147 19.16 0.15 -13.96
CA LYS A 147 18.56 0.86 -12.82
C LYS A 147 17.03 0.94 -12.92
N ILE A 148 16.49 1.14 -14.12
CA ILE A 148 15.03 1.14 -14.37
C ILE A 148 14.47 -0.22 -14.03
N ASN A 149 15.02 -1.31 -14.56
CA ASN A 149 14.57 -2.68 -14.28
C ASN A 149 14.55 -2.99 -12.77
N THR A 150 15.58 -2.55 -12.04
CA THR A 150 15.62 -2.71 -10.57
C THR A 150 14.50 -1.92 -9.88
N LEU A 151 14.18 -0.74 -10.37
CA LEU A 151 13.07 0.06 -9.83
C LEU A 151 11.70 -0.58 -10.12
N GLU A 152 11.51 -1.11 -11.32
CA GLU A 152 10.28 -1.84 -11.70
C GLU A 152 10.04 -3.07 -10.82
N GLU A 153 11.07 -3.85 -10.53
CA GLU A 153 10.96 -4.98 -9.60
C GLU A 153 10.57 -4.52 -8.17
N ARG A 154 11.11 -3.39 -7.73
CA ARG A 154 10.74 -2.83 -6.40
C ARG A 154 9.31 -2.33 -6.38
N ILE A 155 8.85 -1.67 -7.44
CA ILE A 155 7.47 -1.21 -7.57
C ILE A 155 6.52 -2.41 -7.49
N LYS A 156 6.76 -3.47 -8.26
CA LYS A 156 5.95 -4.68 -8.21
C LYS A 156 5.85 -5.30 -6.81
N LYS A 157 6.97 -5.37 -6.09
CA LYS A 157 6.95 -5.86 -4.70
C LYS A 157 6.12 -4.97 -3.76
N LEU A 158 6.17 -3.66 -3.95
CA LEU A 158 5.36 -2.71 -3.16
C LEU A 158 3.86 -2.84 -3.48
N GLU A 159 3.50 -3.02 -4.74
CA GLU A 159 2.12 -3.27 -5.16
C GLU A 159 1.55 -4.54 -4.51
N ASP A 160 2.32 -5.64 -4.49
CA ASP A 160 1.92 -6.89 -3.83
C ASP A 160 1.69 -6.68 -2.31
N ILE A 161 2.54 -5.90 -1.64
CA ILE A 161 2.39 -5.58 -0.22
C ILE A 161 1.13 -4.72 0.02
N ILE A 162 0.87 -3.73 -0.82
CA ILE A 162 -0.31 -2.86 -0.71
C ILE A 162 -1.59 -3.69 -0.88
N ASN A 163 -1.65 -4.53 -1.90
CA ASN A 163 -2.80 -5.41 -2.15
C ASN A 163 -3.09 -6.32 -0.96
N LYS A 164 -2.06 -6.95 -0.40
CA LYS A 164 -2.19 -7.78 0.80
C LYS A 164 -2.72 -6.98 2.01
N TYR A 165 -2.20 -5.79 2.23
CA TYR A 165 -2.66 -4.93 3.32
C TYR A 165 -4.12 -4.50 3.16
N GLU A 166 -4.55 -4.18 1.94
CA GLU A 166 -5.94 -3.81 1.65
C GLU A 166 -6.90 -4.99 1.88
N GLU A 167 -6.50 -6.21 1.49
CA GLU A 167 -7.29 -7.42 1.77
C GLU A 167 -7.43 -7.69 3.27
N GLU A 168 -6.34 -7.59 4.02
CA GLU A 168 -6.36 -7.74 5.48
C GLU A 168 -7.25 -6.69 6.15
N LYS A 169 -7.20 -5.44 5.68
CA LYS A 169 -8.06 -4.36 6.17
C LYS A 169 -9.53 -4.65 5.92
N LYS A 170 -9.88 -5.05 4.69
CA LYS A 170 -11.26 -5.45 4.33
C LYS A 170 -11.78 -6.61 5.18
N GLN A 171 -10.93 -7.59 5.47
CA GLN A 171 -11.31 -8.72 6.34
C GLN A 171 -11.58 -8.24 7.77
N LYS A 172 -10.71 -7.42 8.34
CA LYS A 172 -10.90 -6.85 9.70
C LYS A 172 -12.17 -6.01 9.81
N GLU A 173 -12.50 -5.21 8.80
CA GLU A 173 -13.73 -4.42 8.76
C GLU A 173 -14.97 -5.33 8.75
N LYS A 174 -14.98 -6.37 7.90
CA LYS A 174 -16.07 -7.36 7.87
C LYS A 174 -16.23 -8.12 9.19
N GLU A 175 -15.14 -8.46 9.86
CA GLU A 175 -15.18 -9.11 11.17
C GLU A 175 -15.75 -8.16 12.24
N LYS A 176 -15.35 -6.90 12.22
CA LYS A 176 -15.87 -5.86 13.12
C LYS A 176 -17.38 -5.68 12.94
N GLU A 177 -17.85 -5.53 11.70
CA GLU A 177 -19.26 -5.42 11.40
C GLU A 177 -20.07 -6.63 11.88
N LYS A 178 -19.55 -7.85 11.66
CA LYS A 178 -20.18 -9.09 12.15
C LYS A 178 -20.27 -9.10 13.68
N LYS A 179 -19.22 -8.65 14.37
CA LYS A 179 -19.18 -8.56 15.83
C LYS A 179 -20.16 -7.52 16.37
N GLU A 180 -20.22 -6.34 15.75
CA GLU A 180 -21.16 -5.27 16.12
C GLU A 180 -22.61 -5.75 15.92
N LYS A 181 -22.93 -6.39 14.80
CA LYS A 181 -24.23 -6.98 14.54
C LYS A 181 -24.62 -8.05 15.55
N LEU A 182 -23.66 -8.92 15.91
CA LEU A 182 -23.86 -9.95 16.94
C LEU A 182 -24.17 -9.32 18.31
N ASN A 183 -23.43 -8.27 18.69
CA ASN A 183 -23.64 -7.58 19.95
C ASN A 183 -24.96 -6.79 19.98
N SER A 184 -25.35 -6.24 18.84
CA SER A 184 -26.65 -5.56 18.75
C SER A 184 -27.84 -6.52 18.94
N LEU A 185 -27.71 -7.77 18.45
CA LEU A 185 -28.74 -8.79 18.65
C LEU A 185 -28.93 -9.17 20.14
N PHE A 186 -27.85 -9.32 20.89
CA PHE A 186 -27.89 -9.67 22.32
C PHE A 186 -27.62 -8.47 23.23
N LYS A 187 -28.22 -7.32 22.89
CA LYS A 187 -28.04 -6.10 23.69
C LYS A 187 -28.49 -6.32 25.11
N GLY A 188 -27.62 -6.00 26.07
CA GLY A 188 -27.89 -6.07 27.50
C GLY A 188 -27.60 -7.41 28.17
N THR A 189 -27.10 -8.41 27.43
CA THR A 189 -26.68 -9.69 28.04
C THR A 189 -25.53 -9.50 29.03
N GLN A 190 -25.62 -10.21 30.17
CA GLN A 190 -24.56 -10.32 31.18
C GLN A 190 -24.02 -11.77 31.30
N ILE A 191 -24.64 -12.71 30.55
CA ILE A 191 -24.32 -14.14 30.62
C ILE A 191 -23.45 -14.58 29.42
N LEU A 192 -23.77 -14.10 28.22
CA LEU A 192 -23.24 -14.62 26.96
C LEU A 192 -22.00 -13.86 26.46
N ASN A 193 -20.97 -14.61 26.13
CA ASN A 193 -19.83 -14.11 25.34
C ASN A 193 -20.07 -14.26 23.84
N ASP A 194 -19.15 -13.80 23.00
CA ASP A 194 -19.30 -13.78 21.54
C ASP A 194 -19.40 -15.20 20.95
N GLU A 195 -18.71 -16.19 21.51
CA GLU A 195 -18.80 -17.59 21.07
C GLU A 195 -20.18 -18.19 21.39
N SER A 196 -20.66 -17.99 22.61
CA SER A 196 -22.00 -18.42 23.05
C SER A 196 -23.10 -17.79 22.21
N LYS A 197 -23.01 -16.50 21.89
CA LYS A 197 -23.98 -15.81 21.02
C LYS A 197 -24.03 -16.44 19.62
N LYS A 198 -22.85 -16.75 19.03
CA LYS A 198 -22.77 -17.41 17.71
C LYS A 198 -23.41 -18.80 17.73
N MET A 199 -23.13 -19.58 18.77
CA MET A 199 -23.73 -20.91 18.94
C MET A 199 -25.25 -20.83 19.03
N LEU A 200 -25.78 -19.95 19.88
CA LEU A 200 -27.24 -19.79 20.03
C LEU A 200 -27.92 -19.39 18.72
N ILE A 201 -27.35 -18.44 17.96
CA ILE A 201 -27.88 -18.08 16.64
C ILE A 201 -27.89 -19.28 15.68
N SER A 202 -26.85 -20.14 15.72
CA SER A 202 -26.77 -21.31 14.83
C SER A 202 -27.77 -22.41 15.19
N TRP A 203 -28.27 -22.43 16.42
CA TRP A 203 -29.24 -23.42 16.90
C TRP A 203 -30.70 -23.01 16.71
N LEU A 204 -30.96 -21.68 16.56
CA LEU A 204 -32.31 -21.20 16.27
C LEU A 204 -32.78 -21.69 14.89
N PRO A 205 -34.10 -21.93 14.71
CA PRO A 205 -34.67 -22.46 13.46
C PRO A 205 -34.38 -21.61 12.23
N ARG A 206 -34.31 -20.30 12.42
CA ARG A 206 -33.96 -19.32 11.39
C ARG A 206 -33.06 -18.25 12.02
N LYS A 207 -32.35 -17.51 11.17
CA LYS A 207 -31.55 -16.39 11.65
C LYS A 207 -32.47 -15.30 12.19
N PRO A 208 -32.32 -14.90 13.47
CA PRO A 208 -33.16 -13.88 14.05
C PRO A 208 -32.86 -12.49 13.46
N ILE A 209 -33.90 -11.68 13.28
CA ILE A 209 -33.79 -10.26 12.96
C ILE A 209 -33.47 -9.47 14.23
N LYS A 210 -34.12 -9.86 15.34
CA LYS A 210 -33.97 -9.18 16.63
C LYS A 210 -34.14 -10.15 17.79
N LEU A 211 -33.39 -9.92 18.86
CA LEU A 211 -33.52 -10.56 20.16
C LEU A 211 -33.79 -9.47 21.19
N THR A 212 -35.00 -9.42 21.72
CA THR A 212 -35.38 -8.44 22.74
C THR A 212 -35.23 -9.05 24.12
N LEU A 213 -34.33 -8.54 24.96
CA LEU A 213 -34.19 -8.96 26.35
C LEU A 213 -35.47 -8.56 27.11
N LEU A 214 -36.29 -9.57 27.47
CA LEU A 214 -37.51 -9.40 28.21
C LEU A 214 -37.28 -9.33 29.71
N MET A 215 -36.37 -10.17 30.20
CA MET A 215 -36.09 -10.31 31.62
C MET A 215 -34.62 -10.59 31.87
N ASN A 216 -34.10 -9.95 32.90
CA ASN A 216 -32.78 -10.26 33.50
C ASN A 216 -32.99 -10.41 35.01
N SER A 217 -32.72 -11.61 35.55
CA SER A 217 -32.99 -11.89 36.96
C SER A 217 -32.28 -10.97 37.95
N ASN A 218 -31.14 -10.43 37.58
CA ASN A 218 -30.37 -9.48 38.40
C ASN A 218 -31.06 -8.10 38.54
N ILE A 219 -31.95 -7.78 37.58
CA ILE A 219 -32.62 -6.48 37.50
C ILE A 219 -34.10 -6.63 37.87
N ASP A 220 -34.76 -7.66 37.32
CA ASP A 220 -36.22 -7.82 37.37
C ASP A 220 -36.67 -8.76 38.51
N GLY A 221 -35.70 -9.38 39.20
CA GLY A 221 -35.95 -10.42 40.20
C GLY A 221 -36.11 -11.82 39.61
N ASP A 222 -36.34 -12.81 40.42
CA ASP A 222 -36.29 -14.23 40.05
C ASP A 222 -37.56 -15.02 40.47
N SER A 223 -38.64 -14.32 40.83
CA SER A 223 -39.92 -14.93 41.12
C SER A 223 -40.66 -15.39 39.85
N THR A 224 -41.42 -16.48 39.95
CA THR A 224 -42.26 -16.95 38.87
C THR A 224 -43.31 -15.92 38.44
N THR A 225 -43.79 -15.07 39.36
CA THR A 225 -44.68 -13.97 39.07
C THR A 225 -43.98 -12.88 38.21
N ALA A 226 -42.74 -12.52 38.54
CA ALA A 226 -41.94 -11.60 37.75
C ALA A 226 -41.65 -12.19 36.35
N PHE A 227 -41.31 -13.45 36.26
CA PHE A 227 -41.12 -14.16 35.01
C PHE A 227 -42.39 -14.05 34.13
N MET A 228 -43.54 -14.48 34.62
CA MET A 228 -44.78 -14.47 33.84
C MET A 228 -45.16 -13.03 33.41
N LYS A 229 -45.00 -12.03 34.27
CA LYS A 229 -45.26 -10.62 33.92
C LYS A 229 -44.44 -10.16 32.69
N LYS A 230 -43.21 -10.70 32.52
CA LYS A 230 -42.29 -10.32 31.43
C LYS A 230 -42.54 -11.11 30.14
N VAL A 231 -42.91 -12.41 30.26
CA VAL A 231 -43.03 -13.32 29.10
C VAL A 231 -44.45 -13.47 28.59
N ASN A 232 -45.47 -13.00 29.36
CA ASN A 232 -46.88 -13.13 28.98
C ASN A 232 -47.11 -12.48 27.60
N GLY A 233 -47.73 -13.23 26.70
CA GLY A 233 -48.03 -12.79 25.33
C GLY A 233 -46.76 -12.61 24.44
N LYS A 234 -45.61 -13.18 24.85
CA LYS A 234 -44.36 -13.16 24.11
C LYS A 234 -43.97 -14.55 23.65
N CYS A 235 -43.76 -14.75 22.35
CA CYS A 235 -43.22 -15.95 21.75
C CYS A 235 -42.66 -15.62 20.36
N PRO A 236 -41.73 -16.39 19.79
CA PRO A 236 -40.88 -17.38 20.48
C PRO A 236 -40.00 -16.77 21.57
N THR A 237 -39.61 -17.61 22.57
CA THR A 237 -38.72 -17.16 23.63
C THR A 237 -37.50 -18.06 23.76
N LEU A 238 -36.37 -17.47 24.15
CA LEU A 238 -35.08 -18.12 24.44
C LEU A 238 -34.72 -17.79 25.89
N ALA A 239 -34.61 -18.84 26.74
CA ALA A 239 -34.14 -18.74 28.11
C ALA A 239 -32.66 -19.11 28.20
N VAL A 240 -31.85 -18.31 28.87
CA VAL A 240 -30.43 -18.59 29.15
C VAL A 240 -30.21 -18.52 30.64
N ILE A 241 -29.69 -19.60 31.21
CA ILE A 241 -29.48 -19.77 32.66
C ILE A 241 -27.98 -19.95 32.90
N LYS A 242 -27.45 -19.22 33.86
CA LYS A 242 -26.08 -19.37 34.37
C LYS A 242 -26.17 -19.88 35.83
N THR A 243 -25.51 -20.97 36.13
CA THR A 243 -25.44 -21.51 37.50
C THR A 243 -24.32 -20.88 38.31
N THR A 244 -24.35 -21.04 39.62
CA THR A 244 -23.26 -20.64 40.51
C THR A 244 -21.97 -21.41 40.25
N ASN A 245 -22.07 -22.67 39.75
CA ASN A 245 -20.93 -23.50 39.36
C ASN A 245 -20.34 -23.10 37.98
N GLY A 246 -20.97 -22.15 37.29
CA GLY A 246 -20.47 -21.58 36.04
C GLY A 246 -21.09 -22.14 34.75
N TYR A 247 -21.84 -23.25 34.82
CA TYR A 247 -22.48 -23.85 33.64
C TYR A 247 -23.53 -22.90 33.06
N ILE A 248 -23.61 -22.88 31.72
CA ILE A 248 -24.57 -22.07 30.96
C ILE A 248 -25.40 -23.02 30.09
N PHE A 249 -26.70 -23.05 30.34
CA PHE A 249 -27.65 -23.84 29.56
C PHE A 249 -28.99 -23.10 29.47
N GLY A 250 -29.94 -23.66 28.75
CA GLY A 250 -31.26 -23.05 28.63
C GLY A 250 -32.14 -23.76 27.64
N GLY A 251 -33.17 -23.11 27.17
CA GLY A 251 -34.13 -23.66 26.24
C GLY A 251 -34.80 -22.59 25.36
N TYR A 252 -35.35 -23.09 24.27
CA TYR A 252 -36.11 -22.30 23.29
C TYR A 252 -37.48 -22.90 23.13
N THR A 253 -38.50 -22.06 23.03
CA THR A 253 -39.89 -22.45 22.70
C THR A 253 -40.52 -21.52 21.71
N THR A 254 -41.36 -22.07 20.83
CA THR A 254 -42.20 -21.33 19.91
C THR A 254 -43.57 -20.96 20.49
N GLN A 255 -43.90 -21.45 21.67
CA GLN A 255 -45.20 -21.32 22.30
C GLN A 255 -45.23 -20.21 23.36
N PHE A 256 -46.44 -19.72 23.66
CA PHE A 256 -46.67 -18.82 24.78
C PHE A 256 -46.58 -19.59 26.10
N TRP A 257 -45.96 -19.00 27.11
CA TRP A 257 -46.00 -19.45 28.47
C TRP A 257 -47.39 -19.28 29.05
N LYS A 258 -47.95 -20.34 29.62
CA LYS A 258 -49.24 -20.32 30.31
C LYS A 258 -49.25 -21.31 31.47
N GLU A 259 -50.26 -21.20 32.37
CA GLU A 259 -50.42 -22.14 33.46
C GLU A 259 -50.57 -23.57 32.94
N GLY A 260 -49.92 -24.53 33.63
CA GLY A 260 -49.89 -25.92 33.26
C GLY A 260 -48.86 -26.24 32.19
N GLU A 261 -49.11 -27.30 31.45
CA GLU A 261 -48.21 -27.84 30.42
C GLU A 261 -48.54 -27.30 29.03
N VAL A 262 -47.52 -27.19 28.20
CA VAL A 262 -47.65 -26.64 26.83
C VAL A 262 -46.89 -27.54 25.85
N LYS A 263 -47.58 -27.99 24.80
CA LYS A 263 -47.00 -28.71 23.67
C LYS A 263 -46.23 -27.77 22.76
N ASP A 264 -45.02 -28.20 22.34
CA ASP A 264 -44.20 -27.55 21.32
C ASP A 264 -43.28 -28.56 20.59
N GLU A 265 -43.51 -28.77 19.30
CA GLU A 265 -42.73 -29.70 18.47
C GLU A 265 -41.37 -29.09 18.05
N ASN A 266 -41.18 -27.79 18.21
CA ASN A 266 -40.00 -27.04 17.81
C ASN A 266 -39.12 -26.64 19.00
N ALA A 267 -39.52 -27.01 20.23
CA ALA A 267 -38.74 -26.69 21.41
C ALA A 267 -37.41 -27.46 21.42
N PHE A 268 -36.40 -26.85 22.02
CA PHE A 268 -35.14 -27.50 22.30
C PHE A 268 -34.53 -26.94 23.58
N VAL A 269 -33.65 -27.73 24.19
CA VAL A 269 -32.75 -27.25 25.25
C VAL A 269 -31.32 -27.32 24.78
N PHE A 270 -30.43 -26.61 25.44
CA PHE A 270 -29.03 -26.54 25.04
C PHE A 270 -28.07 -26.43 26.22
N SER A 271 -26.84 -26.83 26.02
CA SER A 271 -25.70 -26.53 26.90
C SER A 271 -24.60 -25.80 26.12
N ILE A 272 -24.24 -24.59 26.58
CA ILE A 272 -23.13 -23.82 26.01
C ILE A 272 -21.81 -24.56 26.29
N ASP A 273 -21.63 -25.10 27.50
CA ASP A 273 -20.40 -25.79 27.92
C ASP A 273 -20.13 -27.05 27.11
N LYS A 274 -21.20 -27.83 26.81
CA LYS A 274 -21.13 -29.02 25.96
C LYS A 274 -21.17 -28.69 24.46
N LYS A 275 -21.45 -27.43 24.09
CA LYS A 275 -21.63 -26.98 22.69
C LYS A 275 -22.68 -27.78 21.92
N LYS A 276 -23.78 -28.16 22.61
CA LYS A 276 -24.82 -29.05 22.09
C LYS A 276 -26.22 -28.43 22.23
N LYS A 277 -27.06 -28.75 21.25
CA LYS A 277 -28.51 -28.56 21.25
C LYS A 277 -29.17 -29.91 21.30
N TYR A 278 -30.20 -30.08 22.14
CA TYR A 278 -30.96 -31.31 22.36
C TYR A 278 -32.40 -31.07 21.93
N LEU A 279 -32.87 -31.87 20.98
CA LEU A 279 -34.21 -31.74 20.43
C LEU A 279 -35.25 -32.33 21.37
N ILE A 280 -36.50 -31.90 21.22
CA ILE A 280 -37.62 -32.42 21.96
C ILE A 280 -37.92 -33.89 21.58
N LYS A 281 -38.13 -34.77 22.57
CA LYS A 281 -38.59 -36.16 22.39
C LYS A 281 -40.07 -36.32 22.69
N GLN A 282 -40.56 -35.57 23.68
CA GLN A 282 -41.94 -35.60 24.12
C GLN A 282 -42.58 -34.21 23.97
N PRO A 283 -43.01 -33.84 22.74
CA PRO A 283 -43.52 -32.52 22.46
C PRO A 283 -44.68 -32.06 23.33
N GLU A 284 -45.52 -32.98 23.79
CA GLU A 284 -46.66 -32.68 24.65
C GLU A 284 -46.25 -32.00 25.96
N HIS A 285 -45.02 -32.29 26.42
CA HIS A 285 -44.49 -31.86 27.71
C HIS A 285 -43.38 -30.81 27.55
N ALA A 286 -43.37 -30.02 26.46
CA ALA A 286 -42.23 -29.19 26.10
C ALA A 286 -41.85 -28.14 27.14
N ILE A 287 -42.81 -27.35 27.57
CA ILE A 287 -42.63 -26.33 28.61
C ILE A 287 -43.75 -26.33 29.60
N GLY A 288 -43.54 -25.78 30.78
CA GLY A 288 -44.58 -25.64 31.79
C GLY A 288 -44.35 -24.46 32.73
N TYR A 289 -45.40 -23.98 33.30
CA TYR A 289 -45.41 -22.91 34.28
C TYR A 289 -46.46 -23.17 35.35
N ASN A 290 -46.11 -22.87 36.59
CA ASN A 290 -47.07 -22.88 37.70
C ASN A 290 -46.80 -21.64 38.58
N GLN A 291 -47.84 -20.86 38.81
CA GLN A 291 -47.73 -19.62 39.56
C GLN A 291 -47.27 -19.93 41.00
N ASN A 292 -46.32 -19.11 41.49
CA ASN A 292 -45.68 -19.22 42.79
C ASN A 292 -44.92 -20.55 43.04
N SER A 293 -44.67 -21.34 42.00
CA SER A 293 -43.99 -22.63 42.12
C SER A 293 -42.79 -22.73 41.20
N TYR A 294 -42.97 -22.78 39.89
CA TYR A 294 -41.85 -22.99 38.91
C TYR A 294 -42.19 -22.52 37.49
N TRP A 295 -41.15 -22.37 36.69
CA TRP A 295 -41.18 -22.41 35.24
C TRP A 295 -40.16 -23.45 34.76
N LEU A 296 -40.43 -24.14 33.65
CA LEU A 296 -39.58 -25.28 33.27
C LEU A 296 -39.65 -25.58 31.78
N PHE A 297 -38.61 -26.29 31.32
CA PHE A 297 -38.58 -27.09 30.10
C PHE A 297 -38.74 -28.57 30.50
N GLY A 298 -39.74 -29.28 29.93
CA GLY A 298 -40.00 -30.69 30.23
C GLY A 298 -40.97 -30.88 31.38
N TYR A 299 -42.23 -30.49 31.23
CA TYR A 299 -43.27 -30.66 32.26
C TYR A 299 -43.47 -32.13 32.60
N GLY A 300 -43.49 -32.48 33.89
CA GLY A 300 -43.71 -33.83 34.39
C GLY A 300 -42.50 -34.77 34.23
N TYR A 301 -41.66 -34.54 33.23
CA TYR A 301 -40.47 -35.41 32.89
C TYR A 301 -39.17 -34.59 32.82
N ASN A 302 -39.16 -33.46 33.33
CA ASN A 302 -38.13 -32.50 33.71
C ASN A 302 -36.80 -32.54 32.93
N ALA A 303 -36.53 -31.51 32.12
CA ALA A 303 -35.21 -31.27 31.61
C ALA A 303 -34.52 -30.12 32.34
N ILE A 304 -35.24 -29.02 32.58
CA ILE A 304 -34.75 -27.85 33.34
C ILE A 304 -35.91 -27.34 34.19
N VAL A 305 -35.72 -27.29 35.51
CA VAL A 305 -36.72 -26.76 36.44
C VAL A 305 -36.12 -25.63 37.26
N CYS A 306 -36.74 -24.44 37.15
CA CYS A 306 -36.44 -23.28 37.95
C CYS A 306 -37.61 -22.97 38.89
N TYR A 307 -37.41 -23.16 40.17
CA TYR A 307 -38.38 -22.85 41.19
C TYR A 307 -38.50 -21.32 41.45
N ASP A 308 -39.58 -20.97 42.09
CA ASP A 308 -39.80 -19.58 42.58
C ASP A 308 -38.61 -19.16 43.48
N ASN A 309 -38.07 -17.97 43.26
CA ASN A 309 -36.85 -17.47 43.90
C ASN A 309 -35.61 -18.36 43.67
N CYS A 310 -35.39 -18.78 42.42
CA CYS A 310 -34.37 -19.78 42.01
C CYS A 310 -32.92 -19.37 42.28
N THR A 311 -32.61 -18.09 42.43
CA THR A 311 -31.25 -17.62 42.75
C THR A 311 -30.88 -17.82 44.22
N LYS A 312 -31.85 -18.06 45.08
CA LYS A 312 -31.69 -18.25 46.54
C LYS A 312 -31.76 -19.69 46.98
N LYS A 313 -32.05 -20.63 46.07
CA LYS A 313 -32.35 -22.02 46.36
C LYS A 313 -31.50 -22.95 45.49
N ASN A 314 -31.04 -24.04 46.05
CA ASN A 314 -30.28 -25.07 45.35
C ASN A 314 -31.14 -26.33 44.97
N ASN A 315 -32.46 -26.18 44.98
CA ASN A 315 -33.40 -27.22 44.64
C ASN A 315 -33.88 -27.15 43.17
N ASN A 316 -33.40 -26.19 42.39
CA ASN A 316 -33.56 -26.24 40.95
C ASN A 316 -32.85 -27.46 40.42
N TYR A 317 -33.36 -28.09 39.37
CA TYR A 317 -32.72 -29.31 38.89
C TYR A 317 -32.83 -29.52 37.38
N VAL A 318 -31.96 -30.39 36.87
CA VAL A 318 -31.95 -30.85 35.48
C VAL A 318 -32.24 -32.32 35.38
N GLY A 319 -32.79 -32.74 34.23
CA GLY A 319 -33.07 -34.14 33.88
C GLY A 319 -32.83 -34.37 32.39
N ASN A 320 -33.31 -35.55 31.87
CA ASN A 320 -33.05 -35.92 30.48
C ASN A 320 -34.21 -36.66 29.79
N GLU A 321 -35.41 -36.65 30.35
CA GLU A 321 -36.50 -37.49 29.83
C GLU A 321 -37.28 -36.87 28.67
N THR A 322 -37.56 -35.55 28.73
CA THR A 322 -38.38 -34.85 27.73
C THR A 322 -37.60 -34.49 26.47
N TYR A 323 -36.32 -34.25 26.60
CA TYR A 323 -35.43 -33.86 25.51
C TYR A 323 -34.37 -34.96 25.29
N ASP A 324 -33.77 -34.97 24.07
CA ASP A 324 -32.78 -35.99 23.68
C ASP A 324 -31.40 -35.70 24.29
N ILE A 325 -31.36 -35.69 25.62
CA ILE A 325 -30.16 -35.50 26.43
C ILE A 325 -29.60 -36.90 26.73
N PRO A 326 -28.42 -37.29 26.23
CA PRO A 326 -27.93 -38.67 26.35
C PRO A 326 -27.55 -39.07 27.78
N GLU A 327 -26.98 -38.13 28.53
CA GLU A 327 -26.52 -38.41 29.88
C GLU A 327 -27.36 -37.69 30.92
N LYS A 328 -27.66 -38.40 32.01
CA LYS A 328 -28.42 -37.84 33.12
C LYS A 328 -27.66 -36.63 33.72
N TYR A 329 -28.35 -35.49 33.84
CA TYR A 329 -27.81 -34.26 34.40
C TYR A 329 -26.70 -33.58 33.55
N GLU A 330 -26.52 -33.93 32.28
CA GLU A 330 -25.48 -33.43 31.38
C GLU A 330 -25.46 -31.90 31.30
N LEU A 331 -26.63 -31.27 31.37
CA LEU A 331 -26.73 -29.77 31.28
C LEU A 331 -25.97 -29.07 32.42
N ASN A 332 -25.93 -29.71 33.62
CA ASN A 332 -25.26 -29.14 34.81
C ASN A 332 -24.00 -29.94 35.19
N GLY A 333 -23.26 -30.47 34.23
CA GLY A 333 -21.99 -31.15 34.46
C GLY A 333 -22.10 -32.49 35.23
N GLY A 334 -23.26 -33.15 35.22
CA GLY A 334 -23.52 -34.42 35.91
C GLY A 334 -24.18 -34.27 37.27
N GLU A 335 -24.38 -33.07 37.77
CA GLU A 335 -25.08 -32.79 39.02
C GLU A 335 -26.57 -32.50 38.80
N ARG A 336 -27.45 -33.14 39.55
CA ARG A 336 -28.87 -32.95 39.43
C ARG A 336 -29.31 -31.55 39.80
N ASN A 337 -28.92 -31.07 40.97
CA ASN A 337 -29.39 -29.81 41.53
C ASN A 337 -28.44 -28.66 41.22
N PHE A 338 -28.99 -27.49 41.11
CA PHE A 338 -28.22 -26.26 40.88
C PHE A 338 -28.84 -25.04 41.57
N THR A 339 -28.01 -24.07 41.83
CA THR A 339 -28.42 -22.71 42.19
C THR A 339 -28.24 -21.82 40.98
N VAL A 340 -29.25 -21.05 40.60
CA VAL A 340 -29.17 -20.09 39.54
C VAL A 340 -28.34 -18.89 40.02
N LYS A 341 -27.27 -18.56 39.27
CA LYS A 341 -26.54 -17.31 39.48
C LYS A 341 -27.28 -16.12 38.86
N SER A 342 -27.75 -16.32 37.63
CA SER A 342 -28.58 -15.37 36.88
C SER A 342 -29.23 -16.04 35.68
N PHE A 343 -30.38 -15.51 35.23
CA PHE A 343 -30.98 -15.93 33.99
C PHE A 343 -31.47 -14.76 33.18
N GLU A 344 -31.56 -14.97 31.85
CA GLU A 344 -32.00 -13.98 30.85
C GLU A 344 -33.05 -14.65 29.95
N ILE A 345 -34.13 -13.94 29.66
CA ILE A 345 -35.16 -14.39 28.73
C ILE A 345 -35.23 -13.39 27.57
N TYR A 346 -35.20 -13.91 26.37
CA TYR A 346 -35.29 -13.12 25.15
C TYR A 346 -36.56 -13.47 24.36
N GLN A 347 -37.23 -12.46 23.80
CA GLN A 347 -38.13 -12.67 22.68
C GLN A 347 -37.31 -12.76 21.39
N VAL A 348 -37.62 -13.73 20.55
CA VAL A 348 -36.98 -13.94 19.26
C VAL A 348 -37.88 -13.49 18.14
N GLU A 349 -37.41 -12.56 17.29
CA GLU A 349 -38.11 -12.07 16.12
C GLU A 349 -37.42 -12.54 14.85
N TYR A 350 -38.18 -13.08 13.89
CA TYR A 350 -37.68 -13.63 12.63
C TYR A 350 -38.17 -12.83 11.42
#